data_af79e5bef44974fd043cef28aa9dc23a
#
_entry.id   af79e5bef44974fd043cef28aa9dc23a
#
_cell.length_a   1.000
_cell.length_b   1.000
_cell.length_c   1.000
_cell.angle_alpha   90.00
_cell.angle_beta   90.00
_cell.angle_gamma   90.00
#
_symmetry.space_group_name_H-M   'P 1'
#
loop_
_entity.id
_entity.type
_entity.pdbx_description
1 polymer ?
#
loop_
_entity_poly.entity_id
_entity_poly.type
_entity_poly.pdbx_seq_one_letter_code
_entity_poly.pdbx_strand_id
1 'polypeptide(L)' 'MSARLTPRERQIIRALAAGATNREIAARLGLREQTVKNQLSVIYGKLGVRNRLELAVHAARYGLLDHVMDN' A
#
# COMPACT_ATOMS: atom_id res chain seq x y z
N MET A 1 8.74 -8.68 16.50
CA MET A 1 7.89 -7.54 16.58
C MET A 1 7.27 -7.22 15.25
N SER A 2 5.99 -7.07 15.20
CA SER A 2 5.39 -6.81 13.92
C SER A 2 5.40 -5.33 13.62
N ALA A 3 5.60 -4.99 12.38
CA ALA A 3 5.58 -3.62 11.95
C ALA A 3 4.13 -3.19 11.77
N ARG A 4 3.81 -2.02 12.26
CA ARG A 4 2.46 -1.50 12.13
C ARG A 4 2.38 -0.59 10.93
N LEU A 5 1.30 -0.72 10.21
CA LEU A 5 1.06 0.13 9.08
C LEU A 5 0.40 1.43 9.55
N THR A 6 0.89 2.53 9.06
CA THR A 6 0.28 3.83 9.35
C THR A 6 -0.97 4.00 8.49
N PRO A 7 -1.85 4.93 8.85
CA PRO A 7 -3.01 5.20 8.01
C PRO A 7 -2.62 5.56 6.57
N ARG A 8 -1.55 6.32 6.40
CA ARG A 8 -1.09 6.69 5.07
C ARG A 8 -0.63 5.46 4.29
N GLU A 9 0.08 4.55 4.95
CA GLU A 9 0.52 3.33 4.30
C GLU A 9 -0.66 2.49 3.88
N ARG A 10 -1.70 2.42 4.69
CA ARG A 10 -2.90 1.68 4.32
C ARG A 10 -3.59 2.31 3.10
N GLN A 11 -3.60 3.64 3.04
CA GLN A 11 -4.17 4.31 1.88
C GLN A 11 -3.42 3.96 0.61
N ILE A 12 -2.09 3.93 0.70
CA ILE A 12 -1.26 3.59 -0.45
C ILE A 12 -1.50 2.15 -0.87
N ILE A 13 -1.56 1.25 0.08
CA ILE A 13 -1.79 -0.16 -0.22
C ILE A 13 -3.13 -0.36 -0.88
N ARG A 14 -4.17 0.29 -0.38
CA ARG A 14 -5.51 0.15 -0.96
C ARG A 14 -5.54 0.66 -2.40
N ALA A 15 -4.91 1.80 -2.64
CA ALA A 15 -4.90 2.36 -3.98
C ALA A 15 -4.12 1.47 -4.93
N LEU A 16 -2.99 0.95 -4.48
CA LEU A 16 -2.18 0.05 -5.29
C LEU A 16 -2.95 -1.22 -5.62
N ALA A 17 -3.62 -1.80 -4.64
CA ALA A 17 -4.37 -3.03 -4.85
C ALA A 17 -5.56 -2.81 -5.77
N ALA A 18 -6.07 -1.60 -5.84
CA ALA A 18 -7.16 -1.26 -6.76
C ALA A 18 -6.64 -0.96 -8.16
N GLY A 19 -5.33 -1.06 -8.37
CA GLY A 19 -4.76 -0.90 -9.70
C GLY A 19 -4.19 0.46 -10.00
N ALA A 20 -4.11 1.35 -9.03
CA ALA A 20 -3.57 2.68 -9.26
C ALA A 20 -2.07 2.64 -9.49
N THR A 21 -1.59 3.47 -10.39
CA THR A 21 -0.15 3.64 -10.59
C THR A 21 0.39 4.54 -9.50
N ASN A 22 1.71 4.57 -9.35
CA ASN A 22 2.32 5.47 -8.38
C ASN A 22 1.95 6.92 -8.66
N ARG A 23 1.87 7.27 -9.94
CA ARG A 23 1.50 8.62 -10.32
C ARG A 23 0.08 8.95 -9.87
N GLU A 24 -0.83 7.99 -10.05
CA GLU A 24 -2.21 8.19 -9.62
C GLU A 24 -2.32 8.26 -8.12
N ILE A 25 -1.57 7.42 -7.42
CA ILE A 25 -1.56 7.44 -5.97
C ILE A 25 -1.06 8.80 -5.48
N ALA A 26 0.04 9.26 -6.08
CA ALA A 26 0.61 10.55 -5.71
C ALA A 26 -0.41 11.67 -5.90
N ALA A 27 -1.09 11.65 -7.03
CA ALA A 27 -2.07 12.70 -7.31
C ALA A 27 -3.21 12.68 -6.30
N ARG A 28 -3.70 11.50 -5.95
CA ARG A 28 -4.80 11.38 -5.00
C ARG A 28 -4.43 11.85 -3.61
N LEU A 29 -3.19 11.59 -3.22
CA LEU A 29 -2.77 11.89 -1.85
C LEU A 29 -2.03 13.21 -1.71
N GLY A 30 -1.86 13.93 -2.80
CA GLY A 30 -1.14 15.19 -2.76
C GLY A 30 0.33 15.01 -2.51
N LEU A 31 0.91 13.94 -3.02
CA LEU A 31 2.32 13.62 -2.83
C LEU A 31 3.05 13.65 -4.15
N ARG A 32 4.37 13.66 -4.07
CA ARG A 32 5.19 13.46 -5.25
C ARG A 32 5.29 11.98 -5.53
N GLU A 33 5.44 11.64 -6.79
CA GLU A 33 5.57 10.25 -7.19
C GLU A 33 6.75 9.57 -6.49
N GLN A 34 7.87 10.29 -6.36
CA GLN A 34 9.04 9.74 -5.69
C GLN A 34 8.75 9.43 -4.22
N THR A 35 7.92 10.25 -3.58
CA THR A 35 7.52 10.00 -2.21
C THR A 35 6.73 8.69 -2.10
N VAL A 36 5.84 8.45 -3.07
CA VAL A 36 5.08 7.20 -3.09
C VAL A 36 6.03 6.02 -3.24
N LYS A 37 7.01 6.13 -4.14
CA LYS A 37 7.99 5.06 -4.33
C LYS A 37 8.76 4.78 -3.04
N ASN A 38 9.17 5.84 -2.36
CA ASN A 38 9.91 5.69 -1.12
C ASN A 38 9.05 5.02 -0.05
N GLN A 39 7.79 5.42 0.04
CA GLN A 39 6.90 4.83 1.03
C GLN A 39 6.59 3.38 0.71
N LEU A 40 6.48 3.04 -0.57
CA LEU A 40 6.28 1.65 -0.94
C LEU A 40 7.48 0.79 -0.53
N SER A 41 8.69 1.31 -0.65
CA SER A 41 9.87 0.58 -0.21
C SER A 41 9.79 0.27 1.29
N VAL A 42 9.35 1.24 2.07
CA VAL A 42 9.19 1.03 3.49
C VAL A 42 8.11 -0.02 3.77
N ILE A 43 6.99 0.07 3.05
CA ILE A 43 5.90 -0.89 3.20
C ILE A 43 6.37 -2.29 2.86
N TYR A 44 7.12 -2.43 1.76
CA TYR A 44 7.64 -3.74 1.37
C TYR A 44 8.48 -4.32 2.51
N GLY A 45 9.33 -3.51 3.11
CA GLY A 45 10.15 -3.99 4.22
C GLY A 45 9.32 -4.37 5.43
N LYS A 46 8.28 -3.60 5.74
CA LYS A 46 7.43 -3.89 6.89
C LYS A 46 6.68 -5.20 6.73
N LEU A 47 6.24 -5.50 5.52
CA LEU A 47 5.43 -6.68 5.28
C LEU A 47 6.22 -7.88 4.77
N GLY A 48 7.50 -7.69 4.52
CA GLY A 48 8.33 -8.79 4.04
C GLY A 48 8.01 -9.20 2.62
N VAL A 49 7.53 -8.27 1.82
CA VAL A 49 7.25 -8.54 0.40
C VAL A 49 8.30 -7.86 -0.46
N ARG A 50 8.46 -8.32 -1.69
CA ARG A 50 9.55 -7.87 -2.54
C ARG A 50 9.17 -6.93 -3.64
N ASN A 51 7.93 -6.94 -4.04
CA ASN A 51 7.52 -6.15 -5.19
C ASN A 51 6.03 -5.86 -5.14
N ARG A 52 5.60 -5.12 -6.13
CA ARG A 52 4.23 -4.61 -6.20
C ARG A 52 3.21 -5.74 -6.25
N LEU A 53 3.49 -6.77 -7.01
CA LEU A 53 2.57 -7.89 -7.13
C LEU A 53 2.44 -8.61 -5.81
N GLU A 54 3.56 -8.87 -5.14
CA GLU A 54 3.52 -9.54 -3.84
C GLU A 54 2.75 -8.71 -2.83
N LEU A 55 2.90 -7.39 -2.89
CA LEU A 55 2.16 -6.53 -1.98
C LEU A 55 0.66 -6.64 -2.24
N ALA A 56 0.25 -6.62 -3.50
CA ALA A 56 -1.16 -6.71 -3.84
C ALA A 56 -1.75 -8.03 -3.38
N VAL A 57 -1.02 -9.12 -3.58
CA VAL A 57 -1.46 -10.44 -3.14
C VAL A 57 -1.55 -10.49 -1.63
N HIS A 58 -0.55 -9.93 -0.96
CA HIS A 58 -0.53 -9.90 0.50
C HIS A 58 -1.74 -9.13 1.03
N ALA A 59 -2.02 -7.99 0.42
CA ALA A 59 -3.15 -7.17 0.85
C ALA A 59 -4.48 -7.91 0.71
N ALA A 60 -4.63 -8.60 -0.40
CA ALA A 60 -5.86 -9.35 -0.64
C ALA A 60 -6.00 -10.50 0.35
N ARG A 61 -4.88 -11.19 0.61
CA ARG A 61 -4.89 -12.35 1.48
C ARG A 61 -5.17 -12.00 2.94
N TYR A 62 -4.65 -10.87 3.39
CA TYR A 62 -4.75 -10.51 4.79
C TYR A 62 -5.73 -9.39 5.07
N GLY A 63 -6.57 -9.06 4.12
CA GLY A 63 -7.64 -8.11 4.34
C GLY A 63 -7.20 -6.67 4.49
N LEU A 64 -6.03 -6.32 3.95
CA LEU A 64 -5.54 -4.95 4.04
C LEU A 64 -6.23 -4.01 3.09
N LEU A 65 -6.98 -4.55 2.12
CA LEU A 65 -7.60 -3.74 1.10
C LEU A 65 -8.62 -2.81 1.66
N ASP A 66 -9.41 -3.30 2.58
CA ASP A 66 -10.31 -2.42 3.17
C ASP A 66 -11.09 -3.09 4.21
N HIS A 67 -11.93 -2.37 4.79
CA HIS A 67 -12.70 -2.86 5.78
C HIS A 67 -14.10 -2.86 5.44
N VAL A 68 -14.36 -2.71 4.22
CA VAL A 68 -15.67 -2.79 3.76
C VAL A 68 -16.26 -4.10 4.08
N MET A 69 -15.42 -5.11 4.03
CA MET A 69 -15.88 -6.40 4.29
C MET A 69 -16.28 -6.60 5.72
N ASP A 70 -15.89 -5.71 6.53
CA ASP A 70 -16.15 -5.83 7.90
C ASP A 70 -17.52 -5.51 8.26
N ASN A 71 -18.21 -5.07 7.45
CA ASN A 71 -19.49 -4.70 7.82
C ASN A 71 -20.47 -5.21 7.25
#